data_e02d30c4a8b348085d658136f4244ba7
#
_entry.id   e02d30c4a8b348085d658136f4244ba7
#
_cell.length_a   1.000
_cell.length_b   1.000
_cell.length_c   1.000
_cell.angle_alpha   90.00
_cell.angle_beta   90.00
_cell.angle_gamma   90.00
#
_symmetry.space_group_name_H-M   'P 1'
#
loop_
_entity.id
_entity.type
_entity.pdbx_description
1 polymer ?
#
loop_
_entity_poly.entity_id
_entity_poly.type
_entity_poly.pdbx_seq_one_letter_code
_entity_poly.pdbx_strand_id
1 'polypeptide(L)'
;MIIGLTGTMASGKDAVGDILKKKGYVYFSLSDEVRHEAQTRGIELTRENLQNLGNEMRKNEGNSVLAQRVLMKITDPRKNYVINGIRNPAEVAELKNWPGFYLMSVDAPQELRFQRLMTRNRPSDPKIFYQFMKADNKDQGQGEEESGQQVGACMKLADVSIFNDFSIERLTDKVVFMVQQIQNKDAVLRDNRTVAERG
;
A
#
# COMPACT_ATOMS: atom_id res chain seq x y z
N MET A 1 -0.72 12.26 -10.65
CA MET A 1 -1.03 11.95 -9.24
C MET A 1 -0.68 10.51 -8.94
N ILE A 2 -0.14 10.25 -7.75
CA ILE A 2 0.12 8.88 -7.26
C ILE A 2 -0.68 8.66 -5.98
N ILE A 3 -1.43 7.55 -5.91
CA ILE A 3 -2.09 7.10 -4.68
C ILE A 3 -1.34 5.89 -4.15
N GLY A 4 -0.70 6.03 -2.98
CA GLY A 4 -0.13 4.92 -2.24
C GLY A 4 -1.18 4.23 -1.40
N LEU A 5 -1.15 2.89 -1.32
CA LEU A 5 -2.05 2.11 -0.48
C LEU A 5 -1.26 1.38 0.61
N THR A 6 -1.63 1.63 1.86
CA THR A 6 -1.19 0.90 3.04
C THR A 6 -2.38 0.38 3.84
N GLY A 7 -2.16 -0.49 4.80
CA GLY A 7 -3.22 -0.98 5.69
C GLY A 7 -3.06 -2.45 6.06
N THR A 8 -3.90 -2.90 6.96
CA THR A 8 -3.83 -4.22 7.59
C THR A 8 -4.06 -5.38 6.60
N MET A 9 -3.68 -6.58 7.02
CA MET A 9 -3.89 -7.81 6.25
C MET A 9 -5.39 -8.02 5.96
N ALA A 10 -5.73 -8.32 4.70
CA ALA A 10 -7.10 -8.55 4.24
C ALA A 10 -8.09 -7.37 4.47
N SER A 11 -7.60 -6.15 4.70
CA SER A 11 -8.45 -4.96 4.84
C SER A 11 -9.21 -4.57 3.57
N GLY A 12 -8.79 -5.07 2.39
CA GLY A 12 -9.40 -4.74 1.09
C GLY A 12 -8.57 -3.79 0.23
N LYS A 13 -7.28 -3.58 0.54
CA LYS A 13 -6.37 -2.77 -0.30
C LYS A 13 -6.36 -3.21 -1.77
N ASP A 14 -6.38 -4.52 -2.02
CA ASP A 14 -6.40 -5.06 -3.39
C ASP A 14 -7.67 -4.62 -4.12
N ALA A 15 -8.83 -4.66 -3.44
CA ALA A 15 -10.11 -4.18 -4.00
C ALA A 15 -10.06 -2.66 -4.29
N VAL A 16 -9.47 -1.86 -3.40
CA VAL A 16 -9.25 -0.41 -3.66
C VAL A 16 -8.34 -0.23 -4.89
N GLY A 17 -7.26 -0.99 -4.99
CA GLY A 17 -6.38 -0.98 -6.16
C GLY A 17 -7.11 -1.32 -7.45
N ASP A 18 -7.98 -2.34 -7.43
CA ASP A 18 -8.78 -2.74 -8.59
C ASP A 18 -9.83 -1.69 -8.99
N ILE A 19 -10.45 -1.02 -8.01
CA ILE A 19 -11.35 0.12 -8.26
C ILE A 19 -10.57 1.24 -8.97
N LEU A 20 -9.38 1.58 -8.51
CA LEU A 20 -8.55 2.62 -9.12
C LEU A 20 -8.08 2.21 -10.53
N LYS A 21 -7.71 0.94 -10.75
CA LYS A 21 -7.40 0.42 -12.10
C LYS A 21 -8.56 0.61 -13.06
N LYS A 22 -9.79 0.28 -12.65
CA LYS A 22 -11.01 0.49 -13.47
C LYS A 22 -11.25 1.96 -13.79
N LYS A 23 -10.70 2.88 -12.99
CA LYS A 23 -10.71 4.34 -13.21
C LYS A 23 -9.51 4.86 -14.00
N GLY A 24 -8.72 3.98 -14.61
CA GLY A 24 -7.62 4.33 -15.49
C GLY A 24 -6.28 4.58 -14.79
N TYR A 25 -6.14 4.22 -13.52
CA TYR A 25 -4.85 4.28 -12.84
C TYR A 25 -3.94 3.12 -13.28
N VAL A 26 -2.67 3.42 -13.54
CA VAL A 26 -1.65 2.39 -13.72
C VAL A 26 -1.29 1.81 -12.36
N TYR A 27 -1.34 0.48 -12.23
CA TYR A 27 -1.17 -0.22 -10.95
C TYR A 27 0.23 -0.80 -10.83
N PHE A 28 0.84 -0.56 -9.67
CA PHE A 28 2.06 -1.22 -9.20
C PHE A 28 1.85 -1.78 -7.80
N SER A 29 2.64 -2.81 -7.45
CA SER A 29 2.63 -3.40 -6.11
C SER A 29 4.07 -3.61 -5.64
N LEU A 30 4.40 -3.11 -4.45
CA LEU A 30 5.70 -3.37 -3.82
C LEU A 30 5.90 -4.87 -3.54
N SER A 31 4.81 -5.61 -3.30
CA SER A 31 4.88 -7.06 -3.12
C SER A 31 5.24 -7.79 -4.42
N ASP A 32 4.97 -7.22 -5.59
CA ASP A 32 5.35 -7.83 -6.86
C ASP A 32 6.86 -7.69 -7.13
N GLU A 33 7.49 -6.62 -6.63
CA GLU A 33 8.94 -6.49 -6.66
C GLU A 33 9.61 -7.62 -5.85
N VAL A 34 9.07 -7.90 -4.65
CA VAL A 34 9.57 -9.01 -3.82
C VAL A 34 9.33 -10.38 -4.49
N ARG A 35 8.16 -10.58 -5.12
CA ARG A 35 7.89 -11.83 -5.86
C ARG A 35 8.80 -12.00 -7.05
N HIS A 36 9.06 -10.94 -7.79
CA HIS A 36 9.99 -10.97 -8.93
C HIS A 36 11.40 -11.35 -8.46
N GLU A 37 11.88 -10.74 -7.39
CA GLU A 37 13.17 -11.07 -6.78
C GLU A 37 13.22 -12.53 -6.31
N ALA A 38 12.15 -13.02 -5.66
CA ALA A 38 12.04 -14.40 -5.20
C ALA A 38 12.12 -15.39 -6.38
N GLN A 39 11.41 -15.10 -7.48
CA GLN A 39 11.46 -15.92 -8.69
C GLN A 39 12.85 -15.94 -9.31
N THR A 40 13.52 -14.80 -9.37
CA THR A 40 14.89 -14.70 -9.90
C THR A 40 15.88 -15.51 -9.07
N ARG A 41 15.70 -15.56 -7.76
CA ARG A 41 16.55 -16.33 -6.82
C ARG A 41 16.10 -17.79 -6.63
N GLY A 42 15.04 -18.26 -7.28
CA GLY A 42 14.49 -19.60 -7.09
C GLY A 42 13.90 -19.84 -5.68
N ILE A 43 13.46 -18.79 -5.00
CA ILE A 43 12.87 -18.87 -3.66
C ILE A 43 11.37 -19.19 -3.79
N GLU A 44 10.89 -20.18 -3.03
CA GLU A 44 9.48 -20.54 -2.99
C GLU A 44 8.61 -19.36 -2.52
N LEU A 45 7.48 -19.12 -3.20
CA LEU A 45 6.58 -17.97 -2.96
C LEU A 45 5.67 -18.19 -1.72
N THR A 46 6.22 -18.71 -0.63
CA THR A 46 5.51 -18.76 0.65
C THR A 46 5.43 -17.37 1.28
N ARG A 47 4.47 -17.15 2.19
CA ARG A 47 4.35 -15.88 2.91
C ARG A 47 5.62 -15.56 3.69
N GLU A 48 6.15 -16.54 4.39
CA GLU A 48 7.34 -16.39 5.23
C GLU A 48 8.57 -16.01 4.40
N ASN A 49 8.82 -16.74 3.32
CA ASN A 49 9.92 -16.45 2.41
C ASN A 49 9.82 -15.05 1.80
N LEU A 50 8.63 -14.65 1.33
CA LEU A 50 8.42 -13.32 0.75
C LEU A 50 8.59 -12.21 1.81
N GLN A 51 8.17 -12.44 3.05
CA GLN A 51 8.35 -11.47 4.13
C GLN A 51 9.84 -11.33 4.49
N ASN A 52 10.54 -12.46 4.66
CA ASN A 52 11.96 -12.48 4.97
C ASN A 52 12.78 -11.84 3.84
N LEU A 53 12.49 -12.18 2.59
CA LEU A 53 13.16 -11.57 1.42
C LEU A 53 12.91 -10.06 1.35
N GLY A 54 11.68 -9.60 1.57
CA GLY A 54 11.39 -8.17 1.58
C GLY A 54 12.14 -7.42 2.69
N ASN A 55 12.28 -8.03 3.88
CA ASN A 55 13.07 -7.47 4.98
C ASN A 55 14.57 -7.48 4.64
N GLU A 56 15.08 -8.57 4.03
CA GLU A 56 16.47 -8.67 3.55
C GLU A 56 16.79 -7.58 2.51
N MET A 57 15.92 -7.41 1.51
CA MET A 57 16.09 -6.35 0.49
C MET A 57 16.18 -4.97 1.13
N ARG A 58 15.28 -4.64 2.07
CA ARG A 58 15.34 -3.37 2.80
C ARG A 58 16.62 -3.22 3.62
N LYS A 59 17.05 -4.28 4.29
CA LYS A 59 18.28 -4.26 5.11
C LYS A 59 19.52 -4.04 4.27
N ASN A 60 19.61 -4.65 3.10
CA ASN A 60 20.81 -4.64 2.24
C ASN A 60 20.86 -3.43 1.30
N GLU A 61 19.70 -2.96 0.81
CA GLU A 61 19.61 -1.93 -0.23
C GLU A 61 18.97 -0.62 0.28
N GLY A 62 18.51 -0.59 1.55
CA GLY A 62 17.83 0.55 2.18
C GLY A 62 16.33 0.35 2.33
N ASN A 63 15.78 0.93 3.40
CA ASN A 63 14.37 0.71 3.81
C ASN A 63 13.33 1.17 2.78
N SER A 64 13.71 2.02 1.81
CA SER A 64 12.84 2.52 0.72
C SER A 64 13.02 1.80 -0.61
N VAL A 65 13.89 0.79 -0.72
CA VAL A 65 14.29 0.14 -1.98
C VAL A 65 13.10 -0.30 -2.84
N LEU A 66 12.05 -0.85 -2.24
CA LEU A 66 10.88 -1.31 -3.00
C LEU A 66 10.11 -0.15 -3.64
N ALA A 67 10.00 0.98 -2.93
CA ALA A 67 9.41 2.20 -3.47
C ALA A 67 10.25 2.77 -4.61
N GLN A 68 11.58 2.81 -4.47
CA GLN A 68 12.51 3.26 -5.51
C GLN A 68 12.41 2.40 -6.77
N ARG A 69 12.37 1.06 -6.64
CA ARG A 69 12.20 0.14 -7.78
C ARG A 69 10.89 0.40 -8.53
N VAL A 70 9.80 0.71 -7.84
CA VAL A 70 8.52 1.06 -8.47
C VAL A 70 8.58 2.46 -9.11
N LEU A 71 9.18 3.45 -8.45
CA LEU A 71 9.32 4.80 -9.02
C LEU A 71 10.10 4.80 -10.34
N MET A 72 11.13 3.97 -10.48
CA MET A 72 11.87 3.80 -11.75
C MET A 72 11.00 3.28 -12.91
N LYS A 73 9.86 2.65 -12.63
CA LYS A 73 8.91 2.16 -13.64
C LYS A 73 7.88 3.21 -14.06
N ILE A 74 7.83 4.36 -13.39
CA ILE A 74 6.94 5.47 -13.72
C ILE A 74 7.60 6.31 -14.82
N THR A 75 7.17 6.10 -16.06
CA THR A 75 7.77 6.74 -17.24
C THR A 75 6.94 7.91 -17.79
N ASP A 76 5.66 8.03 -17.45
CA ASP A 76 4.80 9.13 -17.92
C ASP A 76 4.18 9.88 -16.73
N PRO A 77 4.70 11.05 -16.34
CA PRO A 77 4.21 11.82 -15.18
C PRO A 77 2.78 12.36 -15.36
N ARG A 78 2.21 12.31 -16.57
CA ARG A 78 0.83 12.77 -16.84
C ARG A 78 -0.22 11.73 -16.45
N LYS A 79 0.17 10.45 -16.30
CA LYS A 79 -0.74 9.39 -15.89
C LYS A 79 -0.97 9.40 -14.38
N ASN A 80 -2.08 8.82 -13.98
CA ASN A 80 -2.35 8.53 -12.58
C ASN A 80 -1.88 7.13 -12.24
N TYR A 81 -1.30 6.97 -11.05
CA TYR A 81 -0.73 5.71 -10.59
C TYR A 81 -1.33 5.31 -9.24
N VAL A 82 -1.43 4.01 -8.99
CA VAL A 82 -1.68 3.44 -7.68
C VAL A 82 -0.55 2.49 -7.32
N ILE A 83 0.06 2.69 -6.15
CA ILE A 83 1.15 1.88 -5.61
C ILE A 83 0.64 1.15 -4.38
N ASN A 84 0.39 -0.15 -4.51
CA ASN A 84 -0.16 -0.97 -3.43
C ASN A 84 0.95 -1.66 -2.61
N GLY A 85 0.66 -1.91 -1.33
CA GLY A 85 1.49 -2.73 -0.46
C GLY A 85 2.64 -2.00 0.21
N ILE A 86 2.49 -0.70 0.45
CA ILE A 86 3.43 0.11 1.25
C ILE A 86 3.38 -0.39 2.70
N ARG A 87 4.56 -0.72 3.26
CA ARG A 87 4.67 -1.40 4.56
C ARG A 87 5.79 -0.88 5.46
N ASN A 88 6.61 0.04 4.98
CA ASN A 88 7.67 0.65 5.76
C ASN A 88 7.60 2.19 5.67
N PRO A 89 7.79 2.93 6.78
CA PRO A 89 7.77 4.40 6.78
C PRO A 89 8.77 5.04 5.81
N ALA A 90 9.92 4.39 5.56
CA ALA A 90 10.90 4.90 4.59
C ALA A 90 10.37 4.81 3.14
N GLU A 91 9.53 3.80 2.82
CA GLU A 91 8.83 3.74 1.53
C GLU A 91 7.85 4.93 1.39
N VAL A 92 7.15 5.28 2.48
CA VAL A 92 6.27 6.46 2.50
C VAL A 92 7.05 7.75 2.30
N ALA A 93 8.18 7.91 3.00
CA ALA A 93 9.03 9.10 2.88
C ALA A 93 9.57 9.26 1.46
N GLU A 94 10.05 8.18 0.85
CA GLU A 94 10.53 8.16 -0.53
C GLU A 94 9.44 8.59 -1.52
N LEU A 95 8.25 8.01 -1.40
CA LEU A 95 7.11 8.33 -2.28
C LEU A 95 6.58 9.75 -2.09
N LYS A 96 6.66 10.31 -0.87
CA LYS A 96 6.27 11.71 -0.58
C LYS A 96 7.15 12.74 -1.27
N ASN A 97 8.37 12.38 -1.70
CA ASN A 97 9.21 13.26 -2.52
C ASN A 97 8.64 13.42 -3.95
N TRP A 98 7.72 12.58 -4.37
CA TRP A 98 7.07 12.70 -5.68
C TRP A 98 5.90 13.69 -5.62
N PRO A 99 5.90 14.75 -6.45
CA PRO A 99 4.80 15.73 -6.48
C PRO A 99 3.45 15.07 -6.77
N GLY A 100 2.45 15.36 -5.93
CA GLY A 100 1.10 14.80 -6.08
C GLY A 100 0.98 13.34 -5.60
N PHE A 101 1.84 12.92 -4.67
CA PHE A 101 1.68 11.66 -3.92
C PHE A 101 0.75 11.85 -2.72
N TYR A 102 -0.18 10.91 -2.54
CA TYR A 102 -1.09 10.83 -1.41
C TYR A 102 -1.16 9.40 -0.90
N LEU A 103 -1.04 9.23 0.41
CA LEU A 103 -1.12 7.92 1.05
C LEU A 103 -2.55 7.67 1.56
N MET A 104 -3.14 6.57 1.13
CA MET A 104 -4.44 6.10 1.59
C MET A 104 -4.25 4.86 2.44
N SER A 105 -4.73 4.88 3.69
CA SER A 105 -4.79 3.70 4.54
C SER A 105 -6.14 3.00 4.41
N VAL A 106 -6.12 1.67 4.45
CA VAL A 106 -7.32 0.84 4.42
C VAL A 106 -7.29 -0.11 5.62
N ASP A 107 -8.32 -0.05 6.46
CA ASP A 107 -8.50 -0.96 7.58
C ASP A 107 -9.89 -1.58 7.59
N ALA A 108 -10.08 -2.63 8.38
CA ALA A 108 -11.37 -3.28 8.58
C ALA A 108 -11.36 -4.03 9.93
N PRO A 109 -12.54 -4.35 10.50
CA PRO A 109 -12.64 -5.15 11.72
C PRO A 109 -11.84 -6.46 11.58
N GLN A 110 -11.13 -6.84 12.65
CA GLN A 110 -10.20 -7.98 12.63
C GLN A 110 -10.89 -9.28 12.25
N GLU A 111 -12.08 -9.52 12.80
CA GLU A 111 -12.90 -10.70 12.51
C GLU A 111 -13.31 -10.75 11.03
N LEU A 112 -13.70 -9.62 10.47
CA LEU A 112 -14.06 -9.52 9.05
C LEU A 112 -12.84 -9.76 8.16
N ARG A 113 -11.66 -9.28 8.54
CA ARG A 113 -10.41 -9.51 7.83
C ARG A 113 -10.04 -11.00 7.82
N PHE A 114 -10.23 -11.69 8.95
CA PHE A 114 -10.03 -13.14 9.02
C PHE A 114 -11.04 -13.90 8.16
N GLN A 115 -12.32 -13.54 8.18
CA GLN A 115 -13.34 -14.13 7.31
C GLN A 115 -12.99 -13.97 5.82
N ARG A 116 -12.51 -12.79 5.42
CA ARG A 116 -12.03 -12.53 4.06
C ARG A 116 -10.85 -13.41 3.67
N LEU A 117 -9.93 -13.68 4.60
CA LEU A 117 -8.83 -14.63 4.40
C LEU A 117 -9.33 -16.04 4.16
N MET A 118 -10.28 -16.50 4.98
CA MET A 118 -10.87 -17.83 4.82
C MET A 118 -11.59 -17.98 3.49
N THR A 119 -12.34 -16.97 3.07
CA THR A 119 -13.06 -16.97 1.79
C THR A 119 -12.11 -17.00 0.59
N ARG A 120 -11.04 -16.17 0.57
CA ARG A 120 -10.08 -16.13 -0.54
C ARG A 120 -9.16 -17.35 -0.59
N ASN A 121 -8.97 -18.03 0.53
CA ASN A 121 -8.30 -19.31 0.69
C ASN A 121 -6.96 -19.49 -0.05
N ARG A 122 -6.08 -18.50 -0.02
CA ARG A 122 -4.74 -18.62 -0.60
C ARG A 122 -3.89 -19.61 0.22
N PRO A 123 -3.00 -20.42 -0.40
CA PRO A 123 -2.15 -21.37 0.33
C PRO A 123 -1.33 -20.73 1.44
N SER A 124 -0.83 -19.51 1.22
CA SER A 124 -0.01 -18.75 2.18
C SER A 124 -0.81 -18.06 3.30
N ASP A 125 -2.15 -18.10 3.28
CA ASP A 125 -2.95 -17.44 4.31
C ASP A 125 -3.05 -18.28 5.59
N PRO A 126 -3.01 -17.63 6.79
CA PRO A 126 -3.29 -18.31 8.06
C PRO A 126 -4.67 -18.96 8.05
N LYS A 127 -4.76 -20.21 8.51
CA LYS A 127 -6.01 -21.00 8.51
C LYS A 127 -6.76 -20.97 9.84
N ILE A 128 -6.11 -20.53 10.91
CA ILE A 128 -6.71 -20.39 12.24
C ILE A 128 -6.53 -18.95 12.75
N PHE A 129 -7.48 -18.48 13.53
CA PHE A 129 -7.53 -17.09 14.00
C PHE A 129 -6.27 -16.69 14.79
N TYR A 130 -5.76 -17.56 15.64
CA TYR A 130 -4.52 -17.30 16.39
C TYR A 130 -3.31 -17.05 15.49
N GLN A 131 -3.14 -17.85 14.42
CA GLN A 131 -2.06 -17.64 13.45
C GLN A 131 -2.24 -16.33 12.68
N PHE A 132 -3.49 -16.00 12.36
CA PHE A 132 -3.82 -14.72 11.73
C PHE A 132 -3.45 -13.54 12.63
N MET A 133 -3.84 -13.56 13.91
CA MET A 133 -3.47 -12.50 14.85
C MET A 133 -1.96 -12.32 14.98
N LYS A 134 -1.21 -13.43 15.08
CA LYS A 134 0.26 -13.39 15.16
C LYS A 134 0.87 -12.76 13.90
N ALA A 135 0.38 -13.15 12.73
CA ALA A 135 0.87 -12.62 11.46
C ALA A 135 0.47 -11.15 11.25
N ASP A 136 -0.74 -10.77 11.66
CA ASP A 136 -1.24 -9.38 11.58
C ASP A 136 -0.44 -8.46 12.50
N ASN A 137 -0.18 -8.87 13.74
CA ASN A 137 0.64 -8.10 14.68
C ASN A 137 2.07 -7.90 14.15
N LYS A 138 2.66 -8.93 13.55
CA LYS A 138 3.97 -8.84 12.91
C LYS A 138 3.95 -7.85 11.73
N ASP A 139 2.96 -7.92 10.84
CA ASP A 139 2.79 -6.97 9.72
C ASP A 139 2.64 -5.51 10.24
N GLN A 140 2.04 -5.31 11.42
CA GLN A 140 1.88 -3.99 12.03
C GLN A 140 3.18 -3.46 12.67
N GLY A 141 4.23 -4.28 12.78
CA GLY A 141 5.55 -3.89 13.27
C GLY A 141 5.86 -4.37 14.69
N GLN A 142 5.02 -5.22 15.29
CA GLN A 142 5.31 -5.75 16.62
C GLN A 142 6.49 -6.73 16.56
N GLY A 143 7.59 -6.37 17.23
CA GLY A 143 8.81 -7.19 17.29
C GLY A 143 9.64 -7.17 16.00
N GLU A 144 9.33 -6.28 15.06
CA GLU A 144 10.11 -6.09 13.83
C GLU A 144 11.22 -5.03 14.02
N GLU A 145 12.35 -5.25 13.36
CA GLU A 145 13.41 -4.25 13.21
C GLU A 145 12.97 -3.10 12.28
N GLU A 146 13.77 -2.06 12.17
CA GLU A 146 13.49 -0.89 11.31
C GLU A 146 13.32 -1.27 9.83
N SER A 147 14.04 -2.29 9.35
CA SER A 147 13.89 -2.87 8.00
C SER A 147 12.65 -3.74 7.82
N GLY A 148 11.97 -4.09 8.91
CA GLY A 148 10.78 -4.93 8.91
C GLY A 148 9.52 -4.23 8.38
N GLN A 149 8.44 -4.98 8.36
CA GLN A 149 7.14 -4.42 8.03
C GLN A 149 6.61 -3.61 9.22
N GLN A 150 6.19 -2.38 8.99
CA GLN A 150 5.68 -1.44 9.99
C GLN A 150 4.38 -0.79 9.49
N VAL A 151 3.41 -1.61 9.11
CA VAL A 151 2.14 -1.15 8.54
C VAL A 151 1.41 -0.18 9.47
N GLY A 152 1.43 -0.43 10.78
CA GLY A 152 0.81 0.45 11.77
C GLY A 152 1.41 1.86 11.75
N ALA A 153 2.73 1.99 11.56
CA ALA A 153 3.39 3.29 11.41
C ALA A 153 3.03 3.94 10.07
N CYS A 154 2.99 3.19 8.97
CA CYS A 154 2.56 3.72 7.68
C CYS A 154 1.12 4.25 7.71
N MET A 155 0.21 3.55 8.38
CA MET A 155 -1.20 3.98 8.49
C MET A 155 -1.34 5.32 9.23
N LYS A 156 -0.49 5.61 10.21
CA LYS A 156 -0.46 6.91 10.92
C LYS A 156 0.03 8.07 10.03
N LEU A 157 0.76 7.77 8.96
CA LEU A 157 1.26 8.75 7.99
C LEU A 157 0.29 9.00 6.83
N ALA A 158 -0.86 8.32 6.80
CA ALA A 158 -1.82 8.40 5.72
C ALA A 158 -2.51 9.78 5.65
N ASP A 159 -2.66 10.28 4.44
CA ASP A 159 -3.38 11.54 4.16
C ASP A 159 -4.89 11.35 4.22
N VAL A 160 -5.37 10.14 3.91
CA VAL A 160 -6.78 9.73 4.00
C VAL A 160 -6.88 8.28 4.47
N SER A 161 -7.99 7.95 5.14
CA SER A 161 -8.22 6.62 5.71
C SER A 161 -9.60 6.08 5.32
N ILE A 162 -9.64 4.81 4.94
CA ILE A 162 -10.88 4.07 4.67
C ILE A 162 -11.03 2.96 5.69
N PHE A 163 -12.10 2.98 6.46
CA PHE A 163 -12.52 1.85 7.26
C PHE A 163 -13.52 1.03 6.45
N ASN A 164 -13.11 -0.18 6.04
CA ASN A 164 -13.80 -1.03 5.07
C ASN A 164 -14.56 -2.16 5.75
N ASP A 165 -15.72 -1.82 6.31
CA ASP A 165 -16.71 -2.76 6.85
C ASP A 165 -17.93 -2.91 5.93
N PHE A 166 -17.83 -2.48 4.67
CA PHE A 166 -18.92 -2.32 3.71
C PHE A 166 -18.92 -3.39 2.62
N SER A 167 -20.03 -3.36 1.84
CA SER A 167 -20.08 -4.04 0.55
C SER A 167 -19.10 -3.41 -0.46
N ILE A 168 -18.84 -4.11 -1.56
CA ILE A 168 -17.93 -3.62 -2.61
C ILE A 168 -18.46 -2.35 -3.30
N GLU A 169 -19.78 -2.18 -3.39
CA GLU A 169 -20.44 -1.00 -3.94
C GLU A 169 -20.14 0.22 -3.07
N ARG A 170 -20.38 0.12 -1.76
CA ARG A 170 -20.09 1.21 -0.82
C ARG A 170 -18.60 1.52 -0.70
N LEU A 171 -17.74 0.50 -0.80
CA LEU A 171 -16.30 0.71 -0.88
C LEU A 171 -15.95 1.52 -2.14
N THR A 172 -16.55 1.17 -3.28
CA THR A 172 -16.35 1.89 -4.54
C THR A 172 -16.72 3.37 -4.41
N ASP A 173 -17.90 3.68 -3.89
CA ASP A 173 -18.37 5.04 -3.69
C ASP A 173 -17.42 5.82 -2.76
N LYS A 174 -16.96 5.19 -1.67
CA LYS A 174 -16.04 5.80 -0.72
C LYS A 174 -14.66 6.08 -1.33
N VAL A 175 -14.13 5.15 -2.13
CA VAL A 175 -12.86 5.35 -2.86
C VAL A 175 -12.99 6.51 -3.85
N VAL A 176 -14.08 6.56 -4.61
CA VAL A 176 -14.33 7.65 -5.57
C VAL A 176 -14.40 9.00 -4.86
N PHE A 177 -15.16 9.08 -3.78
CA PHE A 177 -15.28 10.29 -2.97
C PHE A 177 -13.92 10.75 -2.43
N MET A 178 -13.12 9.84 -1.84
CA MET A 178 -11.80 10.17 -1.29
C MET A 178 -10.83 10.66 -2.37
N VAL A 179 -10.85 10.02 -3.55
CA VAL A 179 -10.02 10.46 -4.69
C VAL A 179 -10.41 11.88 -5.12
N GLN A 180 -11.69 12.19 -5.16
CA GLN A 180 -12.18 13.53 -5.53
C GLN A 180 -11.76 14.59 -4.49
N GLN A 181 -11.79 14.27 -3.19
CA GLN A 181 -11.26 15.14 -2.15
C GLN A 181 -9.76 15.42 -2.31
N ILE A 182 -8.97 14.38 -2.66
CA ILE A 182 -7.54 14.52 -2.95
C ILE A 182 -7.32 15.44 -4.17
N GLN A 183 -8.07 15.24 -5.26
CA GLN A 183 -7.95 16.04 -6.48
C GLN A 183 -8.29 17.50 -6.25
N ASN A 184 -9.34 17.78 -5.47
CA ASN A 184 -9.72 19.15 -5.12
C ASN A 184 -8.62 19.84 -4.28
N LYS A 185 -8.04 19.14 -3.31
CA LYS A 185 -6.90 19.63 -2.52
C LYS A 185 -5.69 19.94 -3.40
N ASP A 186 -5.37 19.06 -4.34
CA ASP A 186 -4.23 19.22 -5.26
C ASP A 186 -4.42 20.42 -6.17
N ALA A 187 -5.63 20.67 -6.68
CA ALA A 187 -5.99 21.83 -7.50
C ALA A 187 -5.76 23.14 -6.73
N VAL A 188 -6.27 23.26 -5.51
CA VAL A 188 -6.09 24.45 -4.66
C VAL A 188 -4.61 24.73 -4.38
N LEU A 189 -3.82 23.68 -4.11
CA LEU A 189 -2.39 23.84 -3.86
C LEU A 189 -1.60 24.31 -5.09
N ARG A 190 -2.01 23.89 -6.29
CA ARG A 190 -1.41 24.35 -7.56
C ARG A 190 -1.73 25.81 -7.84
N ASP A 191 -2.99 26.22 -7.66
CA ASP A 191 -3.41 27.62 -7.85
C ASP A 191 -2.65 28.56 -6.91
N ASN A 192 -2.49 28.19 -5.65
CA ASN A 192 -1.76 29.02 -4.67
C ASN A 192 -0.25 29.15 -5.00
N ARG A 193 0.40 28.11 -5.56
CA ARG A 193 1.78 28.19 -6.04
C ARG A 193 1.93 29.15 -7.23
N THR A 194 1.01 29.06 -8.19
CA THR A 194 1.02 29.90 -9.39
C THR A 194 0.84 31.39 -9.04
N VAL A 195 0.07 31.70 -7.99
CA VAL A 195 -0.10 33.07 -7.48
C VAL A 195 1.18 33.57 -6.78
N ALA A 196 1.82 32.72 -5.98
CA ALA A 196 3.07 33.07 -5.25
C ALA A 196 4.28 33.28 -6.18
N GLU A 197 4.31 32.63 -7.37
CA GLU A 197 5.39 32.80 -8.36
C GLU A 197 5.20 34.02 -9.26
N ARG A 198 4.05 34.67 -9.22
CA ARG A 198 3.72 35.87 -10.04
C ARG A 198 3.76 37.20 -9.27
N GLY A 199 3.98 37.15 -7.98
CA GLY A 199 4.13 38.33 -7.08
C GLY A 199 5.56 38.51 -6.61
#